data_d2cf6b8c4efa5523333c2bffffd0a76e
#
_entry.id   d2cf6b8c4efa5523333c2bffffd0a76e
#
_cell.length_a   1.000
_cell.length_b   1.000
_cell.length_c   1.000
_cell.angle_alpha   90.00
_cell.angle_beta   90.00
_cell.angle_gamma   90.00
#
_symmetry.space_group_name_H-M   'P 1'
#
loop_
_entity.id
_entity.type
_entity.pdbx_description
1 polymer ?
#
loop_
_entity_poly.entity_id
_entity_poly.type
_entity_poly.pdbx_seq_one_letter_code
_entity_poly.pdbx_strand_id
1 'polypeptide(L)'
;MRYILNPNIALRSWRLVPYAYYIKGERNAAGLKKEEFEFLSACDGKTDLPTENESAIARELIEKGFIHKAASGENLSDWSRARAFENRYFPAMNLMITGKCNYNCIHCFNAADNAPLMSEWTMDEMNTLLDQARDCGINAFTITGGEPMLHKNFFEITEGIYSRGMFVEELNTNGHFINRAALERLKSIGCVPLVKISFDGIGYHDRMRNHKGAEQTALDAISLCIENGFPVKVQTNMNRQNCDVMLETAKKLDAAGVNEMRIIRTTEAPRWIRNAGDACLTFEEYFDKTISLWQQY
;
A
#
# COMPACT_ATOMS: atom_id res chain seq x y z
N MET A 1 17.28 -35.80 5.49
CA MET A 1 17.69 -34.45 6.01
C MET A 1 16.44 -33.67 6.33
N ARG A 2 16.43 -32.83 7.37
CA ARG A 2 15.27 -31.97 7.71
C ARG A 2 15.54 -30.57 7.27
N TYR A 3 14.62 -29.99 6.51
CA TYR A 3 14.67 -28.61 6.06
C TYR A 3 13.49 -27.84 6.64
N ILE A 4 13.66 -26.54 6.77
CA ILE A 4 12.60 -25.61 7.16
C ILE A 4 12.52 -24.46 6.16
N LEU A 5 11.30 -24.04 5.88
CA LEU A 5 11.03 -22.93 4.99
C LEU A 5 11.55 -21.61 5.61
N ASN A 6 12.16 -20.76 4.78
CA ASN A 6 12.59 -19.44 5.20
C ASN A 6 11.38 -18.66 5.79
N PRO A 7 11.50 -18.04 6.98
CA PRO A 7 10.38 -17.33 7.64
C PRO A 7 9.83 -16.14 6.85
N ASN A 8 10.53 -15.68 5.80
CA ASN A 8 10.05 -14.65 4.89
C ASN A 8 9.28 -15.21 3.69
N ILE A 9 9.02 -16.51 3.62
CA ILE A 9 8.29 -17.17 2.55
C ILE A 9 7.03 -17.83 3.12
N ALA A 10 5.91 -17.66 2.43
CA ALA A 10 4.64 -18.29 2.78
C ALA A 10 4.02 -18.97 1.57
N LEU A 11 3.71 -20.25 1.69
CA LEU A 11 3.10 -21.03 0.61
C LEU A 11 1.60 -20.78 0.53
N ARG A 12 1.12 -20.58 -0.69
CA ARG A 12 -0.29 -20.28 -0.96
C ARG A 12 -0.78 -21.02 -2.19
N SER A 13 -2.07 -21.35 -2.18
CA SER A 13 -2.74 -22.01 -3.28
C SER A 13 -4.13 -21.40 -3.46
N TRP A 14 -4.47 -20.98 -4.67
CA TRP A 14 -5.81 -20.53 -5.04
C TRP A 14 -6.34 -21.36 -6.19
N ARG A 15 -7.64 -21.36 -6.38
CA ARG A 15 -8.31 -22.13 -7.42
C ARG A 15 -7.67 -22.04 -8.82
N LEU A 16 -7.17 -20.85 -9.23
CA LEU A 16 -6.55 -20.64 -10.53
C LEU A 16 -5.02 -20.42 -10.45
N VAL A 17 -4.46 -20.37 -9.25
CA VAL A 17 -3.02 -20.22 -8.98
C VAL A 17 -2.65 -21.25 -7.90
N PRO A 18 -2.55 -22.55 -8.26
CA PRO A 18 -2.50 -23.63 -7.28
C PRO A 18 -1.15 -23.77 -6.58
N TYR A 19 -0.07 -23.24 -7.15
CA TYR A 19 1.29 -23.36 -6.64
C TYR A 19 1.95 -21.99 -6.61
N ALA A 20 1.93 -21.34 -5.43
CA ALA A 20 2.44 -19.99 -5.29
C ALA A 20 3.06 -19.75 -3.91
N TYR A 21 3.82 -18.69 -3.81
CA TYR A 21 4.37 -18.21 -2.55
C TYR A 21 4.33 -16.68 -2.48
N TYR A 22 4.23 -16.17 -1.27
CA TYR A 22 4.50 -14.78 -0.94
C TYR A 22 5.90 -14.63 -0.35
N ILE A 23 6.53 -13.52 -0.66
CA ILE A 23 7.64 -12.97 0.11
C ILE A 23 7.06 -11.94 1.08
N LYS A 24 7.51 -11.97 2.32
CA LYS A 24 7.01 -11.07 3.37
C LYS A 24 7.24 -9.60 2.98
N GLY A 25 6.17 -8.81 2.99
CA GLY A 25 6.20 -7.41 2.58
C GLY A 25 6.04 -7.18 1.07
N GLU A 26 5.96 -8.22 0.25
CA GLU A 26 5.64 -8.10 -1.18
C GLU A 26 4.15 -8.34 -1.44
N ARG A 27 3.57 -7.50 -2.28
CA ARG A 27 2.14 -7.54 -2.60
C ARG A 27 1.73 -8.81 -3.32
N ASN A 28 2.48 -9.15 -4.39
CA ASN A 28 2.08 -10.20 -5.32
C ASN A 28 2.71 -11.54 -4.97
N ALA A 29 1.94 -12.60 -5.13
CA ALA A 29 2.47 -13.94 -5.09
C ALA A 29 3.21 -14.26 -6.39
N ALA A 30 4.28 -15.05 -6.29
CA ALA A 30 4.99 -15.63 -7.40
C ALA A 30 4.63 -17.12 -7.56
N GLY A 31 4.62 -17.60 -8.82
CA GLY A 31 4.32 -18.99 -9.14
C GLY A 31 5.48 -19.94 -8.85
N LEU A 32 5.17 -21.18 -8.54
CA LEU A 32 6.07 -22.30 -8.39
C LEU A 32 5.69 -23.42 -9.36
N LYS A 33 6.64 -24.30 -9.68
CA LYS A 33 6.31 -25.59 -10.24
C LYS A 33 5.66 -26.47 -9.18
N LYS A 34 4.85 -27.44 -9.60
CA LYS A 34 4.15 -28.35 -8.69
C LYS A 34 5.13 -29.07 -7.75
N GLU A 35 6.20 -29.60 -8.30
CA GLU A 35 7.23 -30.35 -7.58
C GLU A 35 7.96 -29.48 -6.53
N GLU A 36 8.22 -28.21 -6.87
CA GLU A 36 8.83 -27.25 -5.94
C GLU A 36 7.86 -26.94 -4.78
N PHE A 37 6.58 -26.73 -5.09
CA PHE A 37 5.57 -26.44 -4.07
C PHE A 37 5.36 -27.62 -3.12
N GLU A 38 5.28 -28.87 -3.65
CA GLU A 38 5.14 -30.09 -2.85
C GLU A 38 6.37 -30.28 -1.94
N PHE A 39 7.58 -30.08 -2.48
CA PHE A 39 8.82 -30.17 -1.68
C PHE A 39 8.84 -29.12 -0.57
N LEU A 40 8.56 -27.86 -0.90
CA LEU A 40 8.52 -26.75 0.06
C LEU A 40 7.47 -26.98 1.14
N SER A 41 6.30 -27.55 0.79
CA SER A 41 5.24 -27.86 1.74
C SER A 41 5.64 -28.91 2.79
N ALA A 42 6.61 -29.78 2.46
CA ALA A 42 7.17 -30.76 3.36
C ALA A 42 8.35 -30.24 4.20
N CYS A 43 8.82 -29.00 3.93
CA CYS A 43 9.92 -28.36 4.67
C CYS A 43 9.43 -27.75 5.99
N ASP A 44 9.00 -28.60 6.93
CA ASP A 44 8.39 -28.23 8.21
C ASP A 44 9.37 -28.31 9.42
N GLY A 45 10.62 -28.68 9.15
CA GLY A 45 11.64 -28.91 10.18
C GLY A 45 11.55 -30.29 10.86
N LYS A 46 10.57 -31.13 10.49
CA LYS A 46 10.31 -32.45 11.12
C LYS A 46 10.39 -33.59 10.14
N THR A 47 9.96 -33.39 8.92
CA THR A 47 9.91 -34.38 7.84
C THR A 47 11.32 -34.66 7.31
N ASP A 48 11.69 -35.93 7.20
CA ASP A 48 12.94 -36.35 6.56
C ASP A 48 12.79 -36.31 5.05
N LEU A 49 13.64 -35.51 4.39
CA LEU A 49 13.65 -35.27 2.94
C LEU A 49 15.02 -35.63 2.34
N PRO A 50 15.11 -35.88 1.02
CA PRO A 50 16.38 -36.07 0.32
C PRO A 50 17.34 -34.92 0.56
N THR A 51 18.66 -35.23 0.63
CA THR A 51 19.71 -34.22 0.76
C THR A 51 19.90 -33.42 -0.55
N GLU A 52 20.64 -32.32 -0.47
CA GLU A 52 21.04 -31.54 -1.65
C GLU A 52 21.90 -32.36 -2.66
N ASN A 53 22.52 -33.44 -2.22
CA ASN A 53 23.25 -34.37 -3.09
C ASN A 53 22.35 -35.36 -3.80
N GLU A 54 21.19 -35.68 -3.21
CA GLU A 54 20.24 -36.66 -3.70
C GLU A 54 19.09 -36.02 -4.52
N SER A 55 18.87 -34.70 -4.34
CA SER A 55 17.77 -33.96 -4.98
C SER A 55 18.25 -32.65 -5.58
N ALA A 56 18.05 -32.49 -6.89
CA ALA A 56 18.31 -31.23 -7.61
C ALA A 56 17.37 -30.12 -7.10
N ILE A 57 16.13 -30.45 -6.75
CA ILE A 57 15.16 -29.49 -6.19
C ILE A 57 15.65 -28.96 -4.85
N ALA A 58 16.10 -29.83 -3.94
CA ALA A 58 16.65 -29.40 -2.66
C ALA A 58 17.81 -28.43 -2.81
N ARG A 59 18.74 -28.74 -3.73
CA ARG A 59 19.87 -27.87 -4.03
C ARG A 59 19.46 -26.51 -4.53
N GLU A 60 18.59 -26.47 -5.54
CA GLU A 60 18.07 -25.23 -6.13
C GLU A 60 17.35 -24.36 -5.09
N LEU A 61 16.51 -24.95 -4.25
CA LEU A 61 15.75 -24.22 -3.23
C LEU A 61 16.64 -23.70 -2.09
N ILE A 62 17.74 -24.38 -1.76
CA ILE A 62 18.77 -23.89 -0.83
C ILE A 62 19.52 -22.71 -1.45
N GLU A 63 19.96 -22.83 -2.71
CA GLU A 63 20.67 -21.77 -3.43
C GLU A 63 19.80 -20.50 -3.58
N LYS A 64 18.51 -20.66 -3.82
CA LYS A 64 17.52 -19.56 -3.84
C LYS A 64 17.22 -18.98 -2.45
N GLY A 65 17.69 -19.59 -1.37
CA GLY A 65 17.40 -19.17 0.00
C GLY A 65 15.96 -19.44 0.46
N PHE A 66 15.25 -20.36 -0.20
CA PHE A 66 13.85 -20.69 0.15
C PHE A 66 13.79 -21.59 1.39
N ILE A 67 14.79 -22.43 1.59
CA ILE A 67 14.91 -23.37 2.71
C ILE A 67 16.32 -23.37 3.27
N HIS A 68 16.43 -23.80 4.52
CA HIS A 68 17.70 -24.13 5.16
C HIS A 68 17.59 -25.42 5.99
N LYS A 69 18.71 -25.98 6.41
CA LYS A 69 18.72 -27.15 7.31
C LYS A 69 18.14 -26.73 8.65
N ALA A 70 17.10 -27.45 9.09
CA ALA A 70 16.43 -27.15 10.34
C ALA A 70 17.34 -27.33 11.56
N ALA A 71 17.39 -26.36 12.44
CA ALA A 71 18.05 -26.49 13.73
C ALA A 71 17.18 -27.29 14.72
N SER A 72 17.81 -27.80 15.79
CA SER A 72 17.06 -28.54 16.82
C SER A 72 16.05 -27.62 17.50
N GLY A 73 14.77 -28.00 17.47
CA GLY A 73 13.68 -27.24 18.07
C GLY A 73 13.14 -26.07 17.21
N GLU A 74 13.68 -25.87 16.01
CA GLU A 74 13.17 -24.86 15.09
C GLU A 74 11.76 -25.25 14.57
N ASN A 75 10.83 -24.32 14.58
CA ASN A 75 9.45 -24.53 14.15
C ASN A 75 9.05 -23.59 13.03
N LEU A 76 8.31 -24.13 12.08
CA LEU A 76 7.73 -23.34 10.99
C LEU A 76 6.75 -22.31 11.55
N SER A 77 6.88 -21.04 11.11
CA SER A 77 5.96 -19.98 11.50
C SER A 77 4.56 -20.28 10.96
N ASP A 78 3.52 -19.87 11.68
CA ASP A 78 2.14 -20.03 11.22
C ASP A 78 1.89 -19.32 9.89
N TRP A 79 2.52 -18.15 9.69
CA TRP A 79 2.44 -17.41 8.44
C TRP A 79 3.04 -18.17 7.24
N SER A 80 4.16 -18.88 7.44
CA SER A 80 4.87 -19.63 6.38
C SER A 80 4.15 -20.89 5.94
N ARG A 81 3.27 -21.46 6.79
CA ARG A 81 2.55 -22.70 6.48
C ARG A 81 1.77 -22.60 5.17
N ALA A 82 1.72 -23.70 4.44
CA ALA A 82 0.91 -23.79 3.24
C ALA A 82 -0.59 -23.62 3.57
N ARG A 83 -1.25 -22.74 2.83
CA ARG A 83 -2.68 -22.49 2.93
C ARG A 83 -3.33 -22.54 1.55
N ALA A 84 -4.49 -23.17 1.48
CA ALA A 84 -5.29 -23.25 0.26
C ALA A 84 -6.58 -22.44 0.40
N PHE A 85 -6.98 -21.78 -0.68
CA PHE A 85 -8.15 -20.91 -0.75
C PHE A 85 -9.03 -21.29 -1.93
N GLU A 86 -10.33 -21.37 -1.72
CA GLU A 86 -11.32 -21.73 -2.76
C GLU A 86 -11.66 -20.57 -3.71
N ASN A 87 -11.32 -19.34 -3.33
CA ASN A 87 -11.57 -18.15 -4.14
C ASN A 87 -10.51 -17.95 -5.25
N ARG A 88 -10.75 -16.97 -6.10
CA ARG A 88 -9.74 -16.48 -7.04
C ARG A 88 -8.64 -15.71 -6.30
N TYR A 89 -7.50 -15.61 -6.93
CA TYR A 89 -6.37 -14.83 -6.42
C TYR A 89 -6.69 -13.32 -6.39
N PHE A 90 -6.65 -12.73 -5.21
CA PHE A 90 -6.73 -11.30 -4.94
C PHE A 90 -5.61 -10.94 -3.98
N PRO A 91 -4.51 -10.31 -4.45
CA PRO A 91 -3.35 -10.04 -3.59
C PRO A 91 -3.57 -8.92 -2.59
N ALA A 92 -4.42 -7.96 -2.92
CA ALA A 92 -4.55 -6.73 -2.16
C ALA A 92 -5.97 -6.19 -2.09
N MET A 93 -6.23 -5.35 -1.08
CA MET A 93 -7.48 -4.66 -0.86
C MET A 93 -7.28 -3.17 -0.64
N ASN A 94 -8.09 -2.33 -1.31
CA ASN A 94 -8.23 -0.93 -0.94
C ASN A 94 -9.27 -0.81 0.17
N LEU A 95 -8.85 -0.39 1.34
CA LEU A 95 -9.69 -0.30 2.53
C LEU A 95 -9.95 1.16 2.90
N MET A 96 -11.18 1.61 2.66
CA MET A 96 -11.67 2.91 3.14
C MET A 96 -12.16 2.74 4.57
N ILE A 97 -11.38 3.21 5.56
CA ILE A 97 -11.70 3.01 6.98
C ILE A 97 -12.63 4.08 7.54
N THR A 98 -12.71 5.26 6.91
CA THR A 98 -13.62 6.34 7.29
C THR A 98 -14.02 7.18 6.09
N GLY A 99 -15.25 7.70 6.09
CA GLY A 99 -15.70 8.73 5.15
C GLY A 99 -15.40 10.15 5.62
N LYS A 100 -15.01 10.36 6.88
CA LYS A 100 -14.73 11.68 7.44
C LYS A 100 -13.39 12.23 6.95
N CYS A 101 -13.31 13.54 6.75
CA CYS A 101 -12.10 14.25 6.38
C CYS A 101 -12.03 15.60 7.08
N ASN A 102 -10.83 16.03 7.45
CA ASN A 102 -10.56 17.37 7.98
C ASN A 102 -10.46 18.44 6.88
N TYR A 103 -10.39 18.05 5.60
CA TYR A 103 -10.41 18.96 4.45
C TYR A 103 -11.70 18.87 3.65
N ASN A 104 -12.00 19.97 2.94
CA ASN A 104 -13.17 20.10 2.09
C ASN A 104 -12.77 20.39 0.64
N CYS A 105 -11.94 19.50 0.05
CA CYS A 105 -11.32 19.67 -1.26
C CYS A 105 -12.34 19.94 -2.36
N ILE A 106 -12.08 20.92 -3.23
CA ILE A 106 -12.99 21.31 -4.32
C ILE A 106 -13.17 20.22 -5.38
N HIS A 107 -12.22 19.30 -5.48
CA HIS A 107 -12.20 18.18 -6.42
C HIS A 107 -12.43 16.82 -5.76
N CYS A 108 -12.87 16.78 -4.50
CA CYS A 108 -13.01 15.53 -3.77
C CYS A 108 -13.97 14.57 -4.47
N PHE A 109 -13.43 13.42 -4.91
CA PHE A 109 -14.21 12.37 -5.55
C PHE A 109 -15.15 11.69 -4.55
N ASN A 110 -14.70 11.47 -3.32
CA ASN A 110 -15.49 10.82 -2.27
C ASN A 110 -16.51 11.77 -1.62
N ALA A 111 -16.46 13.07 -1.93
CA ALA A 111 -17.31 14.09 -1.30
C ALA A 111 -17.37 13.92 0.24
N ALA A 112 -16.21 13.80 0.86
CA ALA A 112 -16.04 13.41 2.27
C ALA A 112 -16.69 14.36 3.31
N ASP A 113 -17.21 15.51 2.88
CA ASP A 113 -18.06 16.41 3.65
C ASP A 113 -19.50 15.88 3.83
N ASN A 114 -19.91 14.89 3.04
CA ASN A 114 -21.19 14.19 3.19
C ASN A 114 -21.08 13.00 4.17
N ALA A 115 -20.21 13.11 5.15
CA ALA A 115 -19.95 12.09 6.17
C ALA A 115 -21.21 11.48 6.85
N PRO A 116 -22.37 12.14 6.93
CA PRO A 116 -23.58 11.49 7.45
C PRO A 116 -24.03 10.26 6.67
N LEU A 117 -23.60 10.13 5.40
CA LEU A 117 -23.93 8.98 4.54
C LEU A 117 -22.91 7.84 4.64
N MET A 118 -21.78 8.07 5.36
CA MET A 118 -20.70 7.10 5.51
C MET A 118 -20.53 6.76 7.00
N SER A 119 -21.04 5.62 7.40
CA SER A 119 -20.76 5.06 8.72
C SER A 119 -19.26 4.73 8.84
N GLU A 120 -18.73 4.83 10.04
CA GLU A 120 -17.41 4.28 10.35
C GLU A 120 -17.53 2.83 10.78
N TRP A 121 -16.55 2.02 10.43
CA TRP A 121 -16.44 0.65 10.89
C TRP A 121 -16.27 0.61 12.41
N THR A 122 -17.02 -0.24 13.08
CA THR A 122 -16.69 -0.64 14.46
C THR A 122 -15.47 -1.56 14.43
N MET A 123 -14.77 -1.69 15.57
CA MET A 123 -13.62 -2.62 15.64
C MET A 123 -14.03 -4.08 15.47
N ASP A 124 -15.23 -4.46 15.86
CA ASP A 124 -15.73 -5.83 15.69
C ASP A 124 -15.99 -6.14 14.20
N GLU A 125 -16.62 -5.21 13.47
CA GLU A 125 -16.81 -5.32 12.02
C GLU A 125 -15.46 -5.35 11.30
N MET A 126 -14.53 -4.47 11.70
CA MET A 126 -13.20 -4.40 11.12
C MET A 126 -12.42 -5.70 11.36
N ASN A 127 -12.44 -6.24 12.57
CA ASN A 127 -11.81 -7.52 12.88
C ASN A 127 -12.39 -8.66 12.05
N THR A 128 -13.71 -8.69 11.90
CA THR A 128 -14.40 -9.67 11.05
C THR A 128 -13.93 -9.56 9.60
N LEU A 129 -13.85 -8.34 9.05
CA LEU A 129 -13.37 -8.08 7.70
C LEU A 129 -11.90 -8.53 7.52
N LEU A 130 -11.03 -8.20 8.49
CA LEU A 130 -9.61 -8.58 8.44
C LEU A 130 -9.42 -10.10 8.52
N ASP A 131 -10.23 -10.81 9.32
CA ASP A 131 -10.22 -12.27 9.37
C ASP A 131 -10.67 -12.88 8.04
N GLN A 132 -11.74 -12.37 7.45
CA GLN A 132 -12.20 -12.81 6.12
C GLN A 132 -11.16 -12.51 5.03
N ALA A 133 -10.50 -11.35 5.08
CA ALA A 133 -9.43 -10.99 4.14
C ALA A 133 -8.27 -11.98 4.22
N ARG A 134 -7.80 -12.31 5.42
CA ARG A 134 -6.79 -13.36 5.65
C ARG A 134 -7.25 -14.71 5.09
N ASP A 135 -8.49 -15.08 5.35
CA ASP A 135 -9.06 -16.37 4.95
C ASP A 135 -9.37 -16.46 3.44
N CYS A 136 -9.34 -15.31 2.74
CA CYS A 136 -9.34 -15.22 1.28
C CYS A 136 -7.92 -15.13 0.66
N GLY A 137 -6.88 -15.10 1.49
CA GLY A 137 -5.48 -15.01 1.03
C GLY A 137 -5.06 -13.61 0.59
N ILE A 138 -5.77 -12.57 1.01
CA ILE A 138 -5.33 -11.17 0.84
C ILE A 138 -4.08 -10.96 1.67
N ASN A 139 -3.09 -10.28 1.11
CA ASN A 139 -1.78 -10.07 1.71
C ASN A 139 -1.49 -8.61 2.02
N ALA A 140 -1.96 -7.69 1.17
CA ALA A 140 -1.62 -6.28 1.24
C ALA A 140 -2.84 -5.37 1.31
N PHE A 141 -2.71 -4.23 1.99
CA PHE A 141 -3.75 -3.21 2.10
C PHE A 141 -3.26 -1.84 1.64
N THR A 142 -4.04 -1.18 0.81
CA THR A 142 -3.99 0.28 0.68
C THR A 142 -5.01 0.87 1.66
N ILE A 143 -4.55 1.59 2.67
CA ILE A 143 -5.45 2.29 3.60
C ILE A 143 -5.79 3.67 3.03
N THR A 144 -7.09 3.96 2.97
CA THR A 144 -7.64 5.21 2.45
C THR A 144 -8.89 5.62 3.22
N GLY A 145 -9.58 6.68 2.74
CA GLY A 145 -10.81 7.15 3.33
C GLY A 145 -11.16 8.54 2.85
N GLY A 146 -11.81 9.32 3.70
CA GLY A 146 -11.70 10.77 3.67
C GLY A 146 -10.26 11.14 4.06
N GLU A 147 -9.98 11.17 5.35
CA GLU A 147 -8.61 11.16 5.87
C GLU A 147 -8.48 9.98 6.85
N PRO A 148 -7.72 8.93 6.52
CA PRO A 148 -7.72 7.70 7.32
C PRO A 148 -7.15 7.92 8.72
N MET A 149 -6.15 8.80 8.90
CA MET A 149 -5.56 9.08 10.20
C MET A 149 -6.51 9.87 11.13
N LEU A 150 -7.67 10.32 10.65
CA LEU A 150 -8.73 10.89 11.47
C LEU A 150 -9.55 9.81 12.19
N HIS A 151 -9.52 8.56 11.72
CA HIS A 151 -10.23 7.46 12.36
C HIS A 151 -9.63 7.17 13.73
N LYS A 152 -10.47 7.17 14.78
CA LYS A 152 -10.02 7.02 16.17
C LYS A 152 -9.22 5.74 16.45
N ASN A 153 -9.49 4.68 15.69
CA ASN A 153 -8.84 3.38 15.80
C ASN A 153 -7.86 3.10 14.63
N PHE A 154 -7.28 4.14 14.01
CA PHE A 154 -6.37 3.99 12.87
C PHE A 154 -5.19 3.04 13.18
N PHE A 155 -4.57 3.21 14.33
CA PHE A 155 -3.42 2.38 14.73
C PHE A 155 -3.85 0.95 15.09
N GLU A 156 -4.97 0.77 15.77
CA GLU A 156 -5.52 -0.54 16.12
C GLU A 156 -5.91 -1.35 14.88
N ILE A 157 -6.47 -0.69 13.85
CA ILE A 157 -6.74 -1.31 12.55
C ILE A 157 -5.43 -1.74 11.89
N THR A 158 -4.42 -0.87 11.91
CA THR A 158 -3.10 -1.18 11.35
C THR A 158 -2.46 -2.37 12.10
N GLU A 159 -2.47 -2.39 13.43
CA GLU A 159 -2.02 -3.52 14.24
C GLU A 159 -2.79 -4.81 13.92
N GLY A 160 -4.10 -4.70 13.72
CA GLY A 160 -4.96 -5.81 13.32
C GLY A 160 -4.57 -6.45 11.99
N ILE A 161 -4.12 -5.65 11.01
CA ILE A 161 -3.59 -6.15 9.73
C ILE A 161 -2.29 -6.93 9.97
N TYR A 162 -1.33 -6.33 10.69
CA TYR A 162 0.00 -6.93 10.93
C TYR A 162 -0.06 -8.18 11.81
N SER A 163 -0.91 -8.20 12.83
CA SER A 163 -1.10 -9.37 13.72
C SER A 163 -1.64 -10.61 12.97
N ARG A 164 -2.27 -10.39 11.81
CA ARG A 164 -2.78 -11.46 10.93
C ARG A 164 -1.80 -11.88 9.83
N GLY A 165 -0.57 -11.33 9.86
CA GLY A 165 0.48 -11.62 8.87
C GLY A 165 0.28 -10.93 7.52
N MET A 166 -0.65 -9.98 7.42
CA MET A 166 -0.84 -9.09 6.27
C MET A 166 -0.08 -7.80 6.51
N PHE A 167 0.00 -6.90 5.53
CA PHE A 167 0.71 -5.63 5.69
C PHE A 167 0.01 -4.47 4.97
N VAL A 168 0.38 -3.25 5.34
CA VAL A 168 -0.05 -2.04 4.63
C VAL A 168 1.02 -1.70 3.60
N GLU A 169 0.65 -1.77 2.32
CA GLU A 169 1.53 -1.40 1.20
C GLU A 169 1.54 0.10 0.94
N GLU A 170 0.38 0.75 1.10
CA GLU A 170 0.21 2.17 0.79
C GLU A 170 -0.75 2.83 1.79
N LEU A 171 -0.39 4.00 2.30
CA LEU A 171 -1.24 4.88 3.11
C LEU A 171 -1.55 6.14 2.32
N ASN A 172 -2.83 6.36 1.99
CA ASN A 172 -3.29 7.57 1.30
C ASN A 172 -3.70 8.63 2.32
N THR A 173 -3.04 9.77 2.34
CA THR A 173 -3.29 10.83 3.31
C THR A 173 -3.16 12.23 2.69
N ASN A 174 -3.81 13.21 3.30
CA ASN A 174 -3.56 14.62 3.00
C ASN A 174 -2.35 15.20 3.76
N GLY A 175 -1.70 14.42 4.62
CA GLY A 175 -0.50 14.77 5.37
C GLY A 175 -0.76 15.49 6.71
N HIS A 176 -1.97 15.96 6.97
CA HIS A 176 -2.27 16.80 8.14
C HIS A 176 -1.96 16.15 9.49
N PHE A 177 -2.15 14.84 9.62
CA PHE A 177 -1.91 14.11 10.87
C PHE A 177 -0.54 13.43 10.91
N ILE A 178 0.28 13.60 9.88
CA ILE A 178 1.67 13.11 9.90
C ILE A 178 2.47 13.96 10.89
N ASN A 179 2.97 13.32 11.90
CA ASN A 179 3.87 13.89 12.90
C ASN A 179 4.83 12.80 13.42
N ARG A 180 5.87 13.19 14.14
CA ARG A 180 6.89 12.25 14.63
C ARG A 180 6.30 11.11 15.45
N ALA A 181 5.39 11.39 16.37
CA ALA A 181 4.77 10.38 17.22
C ALA A 181 3.95 9.36 16.42
N ALA A 182 3.22 9.81 15.38
CA ALA A 182 2.48 8.93 14.48
C ALA A 182 3.42 8.01 13.68
N LEU A 183 4.52 8.54 13.14
CA LEU A 183 5.51 7.75 12.41
C LEU A 183 6.23 6.75 13.31
N GLU A 184 6.60 7.14 14.54
CA GLU A 184 7.18 6.25 15.54
C GLU A 184 6.20 5.13 15.93
N ARG A 185 4.91 5.44 16.09
CA ARG A 185 3.87 4.44 16.38
C ARG A 185 3.72 3.47 15.22
N LEU A 186 3.68 3.93 13.97
CA LEU A 186 3.66 3.06 12.79
C LEU A 186 4.89 2.13 12.77
N LYS A 187 6.09 2.65 12.99
CA LYS A 187 7.32 1.83 13.07
C LYS A 187 7.25 0.79 14.19
N SER A 188 6.69 1.12 15.33
CA SER A 188 6.54 0.17 16.44
C SER A 188 5.63 -1.02 16.12
N ILE A 189 4.70 -0.84 15.19
CA ILE A 189 3.85 -1.91 14.63
C ILE A 189 4.62 -2.73 13.56
N GLY A 190 5.73 -2.21 13.05
CA GLY A 190 6.41 -2.73 11.86
C GLY A 190 5.82 -2.22 10.55
N CYS A 191 4.99 -1.17 10.62
CA CYS A 191 4.29 -0.59 9.47
C CYS A 191 5.11 0.57 8.89
N VAL A 192 5.78 0.33 7.77
CA VAL A 192 6.50 1.35 6.99
C VAL A 192 5.96 1.32 5.55
N PRO A 193 4.73 1.79 5.31
CA PRO A 193 4.11 1.76 3.99
C PRO A 193 4.70 2.83 3.08
N LEU A 194 4.42 2.72 1.79
CA LEU A 194 4.52 3.85 0.87
C LEU A 194 3.48 4.91 1.28
N VAL A 195 3.95 6.04 1.81
CA VAL A 195 3.06 7.14 2.20
C VAL A 195 2.71 7.96 0.97
N LYS A 196 1.47 7.82 0.50
CA LYS A 196 0.98 8.60 -0.65
C LYS A 196 0.33 9.88 -0.17
N ILE A 197 1.06 10.99 -0.32
CA ILE A 197 0.61 12.32 0.10
C ILE A 197 0.01 13.05 -1.09
N SER A 198 -1.14 13.66 -0.87
CA SER A 198 -1.79 14.51 -1.86
C SER A 198 -1.07 15.86 -1.97
N PHE A 199 -0.69 16.28 -3.20
CA PHE A 199 -0.13 17.60 -3.46
C PHE A 199 -0.43 18.05 -4.89
N ASP A 200 -1.18 19.14 -5.06
CA ASP A 200 -1.72 19.56 -6.36
C ASP A 200 -0.95 20.67 -7.06
N GLY A 201 0.27 20.94 -6.62
CA GLY A 201 1.18 21.92 -7.22
C GLY A 201 1.36 23.17 -6.38
N ILE A 202 2.54 23.79 -6.59
CA ILE A 202 2.98 24.98 -5.87
C ILE A 202 2.04 26.16 -6.15
N GLY A 203 1.59 26.82 -5.09
CA GLY A 203 0.68 27.98 -5.17
C GLY A 203 -0.79 27.62 -5.45
N TYR A 204 -1.10 26.34 -5.71
CA TYR A 204 -2.46 25.88 -6.01
C TYR A 204 -3.03 24.91 -4.99
N HIS A 205 -2.17 24.30 -4.18
CA HIS A 205 -2.59 23.24 -3.28
C HIS A 205 -3.66 23.70 -2.28
N ASP A 206 -3.48 24.84 -1.62
CA ASP A 206 -4.45 25.40 -0.66
C ASP A 206 -5.83 25.59 -1.28
N ARG A 207 -5.89 26.09 -2.53
CA ARG A 207 -7.14 26.22 -3.26
C ARG A 207 -7.78 24.89 -3.56
N MET A 208 -7.01 23.93 -4.07
CA MET A 208 -7.50 22.60 -4.42
C MET A 208 -8.04 21.87 -3.19
N ARG A 209 -7.38 22.03 -2.05
CA ARG A 209 -7.79 21.45 -0.77
C ARG A 209 -8.86 22.25 -0.05
N ASN A 210 -9.16 23.50 -0.52
CA ASN A 210 -10.03 24.45 0.15
C ASN A 210 -9.65 24.62 1.63
N HIS A 211 -8.35 24.71 1.89
CA HIS A 211 -7.76 24.79 3.22
C HIS A 211 -6.46 25.59 3.19
N LYS A 212 -6.47 26.74 3.89
CA LYS A 212 -5.30 27.62 3.98
C LYS A 212 -4.17 26.92 4.76
N GLY A 213 -2.97 26.90 4.19
CA GLY A 213 -1.80 26.27 4.77
C GLY A 213 -1.67 24.77 4.47
N ALA A 214 -2.58 24.19 3.67
CA ALA A 214 -2.50 22.80 3.26
C ALA A 214 -1.21 22.50 2.47
N GLU A 215 -0.74 23.45 1.67
CA GLU A 215 0.51 23.34 0.91
C GLU A 215 1.72 23.13 1.82
N GLN A 216 1.89 24.00 2.80
CA GLN A 216 2.99 23.88 3.75
C GLN A 216 2.87 22.59 4.57
N THR A 217 1.66 22.29 5.05
CA THR A 217 1.38 21.04 5.80
C THR A 217 1.79 19.79 5.01
N ALA A 218 1.47 19.74 3.71
CA ALA A 218 1.83 18.60 2.87
C ALA A 218 3.35 18.51 2.64
N LEU A 219 4.03 19.64 2.42
CA LEU A 219 5.48 19.70 2.26
C LEU A 219 6.22 19.29 3.54
N ASP A 220 5.75 19.75 4.70
CA ASP A 220 6.30 19.37 6.01
C ASP A 220 6.11 17.87 6.26
N ALA A 221 4.94 17.34 5.92
CA ALA A 221 4.65 15.91 6.04
C ALA A 221 5.54 15.06 5.13
N ILE A 222 5.78 15.49 3.88
CA ILE A 222 6.70 14.84 2.93
C ILE A 222 8.11 14.78 3.53
N SER A 223 8.65 15.93 3.97
CA SER A 223 9.99 16.00 4.56
C SER A 223 10.10 15.10 5.79
N LEU A 224 9.11 15.16 6.68
CA LEU A 224 9.11 14.37 7.91
C LEU A 224 9.05 12.86 7.64
N CYS A 225 8.28 12.42 6.65
CA CYS A 225 8.24 11.01 6.23
C CYS A 225 9.61 10.55 5.73
N ILE A 226 10.24 11.31 4.83
CA ILE A 226 11.54 10.99 4.24
C ILE A 226 12.63 10.94 5.33
N GLU A 227 12.69 11.95 6.21
CA GLU A 227 13.62 12.01 7.34
C GLU A 227 13.48 10.81 8.28
N ASN A 228 12.28 10.25 8.38
CA ASN A 228 12.00 9.08 9.21
C ASN A 228 12.05 7.75 8.42
N GLY A 229 12.55 7.73 7.19
CA GLY A 229 12.76 6.52 6.41
C GLY A 229 11.47 5.89 5.84
N PHE A 230 10.39 6.66 5.71
CA PHE A 230 9.19 6.24 4.98
C PHE A 230 9.32 6.59 3.51
N PRO A 231 9.09 5.66 2.59
CA PRO A 231 9.02 5.99 1.18
C PRO A 231 7.79 6.88 0.91
N VAL A 232 7.99 7.91 0.08
CA VAL A 232 6.93 8.89 -0.22
C VAL A 232 6.59 8.88 -1.70
N LYS A 233 5.29 8.82 -1.96
CA LYS A 233 4.68 9.06 -3.26
C LYS A 233 3.79 10.27 -3.18
N VAL A 234 3.90 11.16 -4.16
CA VAL A 234 2.99 12.29 -4.26
C VAL A 234 1.94 12.02 -5.35
N GLN A 235 0.67 12.25 -5.03
CA GLN A 235 -0.39 12.23 -6.02
C GLN A 235 -0.93 13.62 -6.28
N THR A 236 -0.90 14.02 -7.56
CA THR A 236 -1.29 15.33 -8.04
C THR A 236 -2.47 15.22 -9.00
N ASN A 237 -3.50 16.02 -8.78
CA ASN A 237 -4.61 16.18 -9.72
C ASN A 237 -4.34 17.37 -10.63
N MET A 238 -3.98 17.12 -11.90
CA MET A 238 -3.69 18.14 -12.88
C MET A 238 -4.95 18.61 -13.60
N ASN A 239 -5.11 19.91 -13.73
CA ASN A 239 -6.20 20.59 -14.43
C ASN A 239 -5.69 21.87 -15.10
N ARG A 240 -6.55 22.64 -15.81
CA ARG A 240 -6.13 23.87 -16.51
C ARG A 240 -5.57 24.95 -15.60
N GLN A 241 -5.91 24.95 -14.32
CA GLN A 241 -5.48 25.99 -13.38
C GLN A 241 -4.06 25.77 -12.86
N ASN A 242 -3.62 24.48 -12.74
CA ASN A 242 -2.32 24.15 -12.14
C ASN A 242 -1.34 23.45 -13.10
N CYS A 243 -1.73 23.18 -14.35
CA CYS A 243 -0.88 22.43 -15.28
C CYS A 243 0.47 23.12 -15.56
N ASP A 244 0.53 24.44 -15.52
CA ASP A 244 1.74 25.20 -15.85
C ASP A 244 2.80 25.20 -14.72
N VAL A 245 2.43 24.85 -13.50
CA VAL A 245 3.38 24.73 -12.36
C VAL A 245 3.87 23.30 -12.13
N MET A 246 3.47 22.33 -12.97
CA MET A 246 3.82 20.92 -12.74
C MET A 246 5.33 20.64 -12.83
N LEU A 247 6.05 21.30 -13.75
CA LEU A 247 7.49 21.12 -13.88
C LEU A 247 8.24 21.63 -12.64
N GLU A 248 7.89 22.81 -12.15
CA GLU A 248 8.47 23.38 -10.93
C GLU A 248 8.13 22.50 -9.72
N THR A 249 6.88 22.04 -9.64
CA THR A 249 6.42 21.13 -8.61
C THR A 249 7.22 19.82 -8.61
N ALA A 250 7.41 19.19 -9.79
CA ALA A 250 8.18 17.96 -9.91
C ALA A 250 9.63 18.15 -9.45
N LYS A 251 10.31 19.21 -9.89
CA LYS A 251 11.68 19.53 -9.47
C LYS A 251 11.81 19.77 -7.98
N LYS A 252 10.83 20.45 -7.36
CA LYS A 252 10.81 20.68 -5.91
C LYS A 252 10.63 19.38 -5.13
N LEU A 253 9.75 18.51 -5.59
CA LEU A 253 9.49 17.20 -4.94
C LEU A 253 10.68 16.25 -5.09
N ASP A 254 11.32 16.22 -6.26
CA ASP A 254 12.54 15.46 -6.50
C ASP A 254 13.68 15.92 -5.58
N ALA A 255 13.93 17.23 -5.50
CA ALA A 255 14.91 17.82 -4.60
C ALA A 255 14.62 17.53 -3.11
N ALA A 256 13.37 17.30 -2.74
CA ALA A 256 12.96 16.86 -1.41
C ALA A 256 13.16 15.35 -1.17
N GLY A 257 13.47 14.55 -2.20
CA GLY A 257 13.69 13.11 -2.10
C GLY A 257 12.41 12.26 -2.23
N VAL A 258 11.37 12.79 -2.87
CA VAL A 258 10.14 12.03 -3.16
C VAL A 258 10.44 10.89 -4.14
N ASN A 259 10.00 9.67 -3.82
CA ASN A 259 10.29 8.48 -4.62
C ASN A 259 9.50 8.42 -5.92
N GLU A 260 8.28 8.94 -5.94
CA GLU A 260 7.39 8.91 -7.09
C GLU A 260 6.42 10.10 -7.06
N MET A 261 6.27 10.78 -8.19
CA MET A 261 5.18 11.73 -8.43
C MET A 261 4.21 11.16 -9.45
N ARG A 262 2.98 10.90 -9.03
CA ARG A 262 1.90 10.46 -9.91
C ARG A 262 0.99 11.62 -10.26
N ILE A 263 1.00 12.00 -11.53
CA ILE A 263 0.11 13.02 -12.06
C ILE A 263 -1.10 12.34 -12.69
N ILE A 264 -2.31 12.72 -12.28
CA ILE A 264 -3.55 12.25 -12.86
C ILE A 264 -4.39 13.43 -13.35
N ARG A 265 -5.16 13.24 -14.41
CA ARG A 265 -6.14 14.23 -14.86
C ARG A 265 -7.23 14.38 -13.80
N THR A 266 -7.56 15.61 -13.42
CA THR A 266 -8.69 15.85 -12.50
C THR A 266 -9.97 15.32 -13.11
N THR A 267 -10.71 14.52 -12.34
CA THR A 267 -11.96 13.89 -12.78
C THR A 267 -13.11 14.87 -12.66
N GLU A 268 -14.01 14.84 -13.64
CA GLU A 268 -15.26 15.64 -13.67
C GLU A 268 -16.29 15.09 -12.67
N ALA A 269 -15.91 15.05 -11.40
CA ALA A 269 -16.82 14.69 -10.32
C ALA A 269 -17.81 15.83 -10.06
N PRO A 270 -19.04 15.54 -9.56
CA PRO A 270 -20.07 16.57 -9.34
C PRO A 270 -19.59 17.74 -8.49
N ARG A 271 -18.70 17.48 -7.54
CA ARG A 271 -18.14 18.51 -6.68
C ARG A 271 -17.15 19.42 -7.43
N TRP A 272 -16.30 18.86 -8.28
CA TRP A 272 -15.40 19.63 -9.13
C TRP A 272 -16.17 20.54 -10.08
N ILE A 273 -17.19 19.99 -10.75
CA ILE A 273 -18.02 20.74 -11.71
C ILE A 273 -18.66 21.96 -11.02
N ARG A 274 -19.18 21.79 -9.80
CA ARG A 274 -19.78 22.92 -9.03
C ARG A 274 -18.77 23.98 -8.62
N ASN A 275 -17.52 23.60 -8.35
CA ASN A 275 -16.51 24.50 -7.77
C ASN A 275 -15.56 25.12 -8.79
N ALA A 276 -15.31 24.44 -9.91
CA ALA A 276 -14.27 24.80 -10.87
C ALA A 276 -14.74 24.84 -12.33
N GLY A 277 -16.02 24.54 -12.61
CA GLY A 277 -16.59 24.61 -13.94
C GLY A 277 -15.87 23.73 -14.97
N ASP A 278 -15.40 24.33 -16.06
CA ASP A 278 -14.73 23.70 -17.18
C ASP A 278 -13.20 23.59 -17.06
N ALA A 279 -12.67 23.73 -15.83
CA ALA A 279 -11.22 23.68 -15.60
C ALA A 279 -10.60 22.28 -15.77
N CYS A 280 -11.36 21.23 -16.09
CA CYS A 280 -10.81 19.94 -16.48
C CYS A 280 -10.07 20.04 -17.82
N LEU A 281 -8.89 19.43 -17.90
CA LEU A 281 -8.23 19.19 -19.17
C LEU A 281 -9.01 18.12 -19.97
N THR A 282 -9.08 18.25 -21.29
CA THR A 282 -9.43 17.12 -22.15
C THR A 282 -8.35 16.04 -22.04
N PHE A 283 -8.59 14.84 -22.55
CA PHE A 283 -7.55 13.81 -22.58
C PHE A 283 -6.37 14.21 -23.46
N GLU A 284 -6.64 14.86 -24.61
CA GLU A 284 -5.62 15.36 -25.52
C GLU A 284 -4.74 16.42 -24.84
N GLU A 285 -5.35 17.46 -24.26
CA GLU A 285 -4.63 18.49 -23.50
C GLU A 285 -3.79 17.88 -22.34
N TYR A 286 -4.33 16.88 -21.64
CA TYR A 286 -3.62 16.21 -20.57
C TYR A 286 -2.40 15.44 -21.09
N PHE A 287 -2.53 14.72 -22.21
CA PHE A 287 -1.41 14.00 -22.81
C PHE A 287 -0.33 14.97 -23.31
N ASP A 288 -0.70 16.04 -24.01
CA ASP A 288 0.24 17.03 -24.51
C ASP A 288 1.02 17.71 -23.38
N LYS A 289 0.33 18.11 -22.31
CA LYS A 289 0.98 18.69 -21.10
C LYS A 289 1.89 17.66 -20.42
N THR A 290 1.49 16.40 -20.32
CA THR A 290 2.28 15.35 -19.69
C THR A 290 3.53 15.01 -20.52
N ILE A 291 3.40 14.91 -21.86
CA ILE A 291 4.54 14.68 -22.76
C ILE A 291 5.51 15.86 -22.69
N SER A 292 5.00 17.10 -22.75
CA SER A 292 5.82 18.31 -22.61
C SER A 292 6.57 18.35 -21.28
N LEU A 293 5.91 17.96 -20.19
CA LEU A 293 6.55 17.85 -18.87
C LEU A 293 7.71 16.84 -18.90
N TRP A 294 7.51 15.68 -19.45
CA TRP A 294 8.55 14.63 -19.57
C TRP A 294 9.74 15.04 -20.41
N GLN A 295 9.51 15.83 -21.48
CA GLN A 295 10.58 16.33 -22.34
C GLN A 295 11.44 17.43 -21.68
N GLN A 296 10.91 18.11 -20.67
CA GLN A 296 11.55 19.21 -19.98
C GLN A 296 12.18 18.79 -18.63
N TYR A 297 11.74 17.64 -18.09
CA TYR A 297 12.27 17.06 -16.86
C TYR A 297 13.55 16.25 -17.11
#